data_8a58bc060f7f3bd6682d5289b3c65c6c
#
_entry.id   8a58bc060f7f3bd6682d5289b3c65c6c
#
_cell.length_a   1.000
_cell.length_b   1.000
_cell.length_c   1.000
_cell.angle_alpha   90.00
_cell.angle_beta   90.00
_cell.angle_gamma   90.00
#
_symmetry.space_group_name_H-M   'P 1'
#
loop_
_entity.id
_entity.type
_entity.pdbx_description
1 polymer ?
#
loop_
_entity_poly.entity_id
_entity_poly.type
_entity_poly.pdbx_seq_one_letter_code
_entity_poly.pdbx_strand_id
1 'polypeptide(L)'
;MRKRKNKIIAGTVVAVMMAGSIIANISPLIASQTGGNSVAASETFNKEGLWITEIYQNDVDRSEKNNTREKSGYESIKLYKSTTDLMEFVEITSTYDKAVNFNDIYEFVYNDTVQKVTTMDGNDEVIIQPEEKVVLWNYRSDVTTAIPTEEEFRRQMRIPDDAVVLKVTSGVNWAVTSTFSLKTKSDDGIISTFKATDKADTMDGYSVELAIPDIGNEMQVYREMCEPSPGYVYSGQLNGLVNAKVPDNQIADGVFITEVRPNDINRSSVYGISDDLMECVEVVNTTDHDVDLNNEYQFGYAVKEGSRKILQLSHYDENAELNIGSSEGCVVPAGKTAVLWYYRINYLKNYTSFPTEKEFRAAYNISDDIPVYLCTDQNGMNNTNRVVELYKLDSDGTRKMVSYYSYIGSSDCKDNKSAELMVNPEGPEMLLKTGNAATSMGVVSADQYTYLKDDGSALTL
;
A
#
# COMPACT_ATOMS: atom_id res chain seq x y z
N MET A 1 -11.78 -25.01 -61.05
CA MET A 1 -11.60 -25.84 -59.83
C MET A 1 -10.13 -25.98 -59.50
N ARG A 2 -9.64 -25.22 -58.48
CA ARG A 2 -8.29 -25.37 -57.96
C ARG A 2 -8.39 -25.53 -56.43
N LYS A 3 -8.12 -26.76 -55.96
CA LYS A 3 -8.05 -27.12 -54.54
C LYS A 3 -6.79 -26.51 -53.92
N ARG A 4 -6.92 -25.58 -52.97
CA ARG A 4 -5.82 -25.15 -52.07
C ARG A 4 -5.73 -26.12 -50.89
N LYS A 5 -4.56 -26.74 -50.76
CA LYS A 5 -4.18 -27.54 -49.57
C LYS A 5 -3.71 -26.60 -48.47
N ASN A 6 -4.41 -26.61 -47.36
CA ASN A 6 -3.94 -25.96 -46.13
C ASN A 6 -2.92 -26.89 -45.46
N LYS A 7 -1.69 -26.38 -45.26
CA LYS A 7 -0.70 -26.99 -44.38
C LYS A 7 -0.97 -26.51 -42.96
N ILE A 8 -1.32 -27.44 -42.10
CA ILE A 8 -1.34 -27.21 -40.65
C ILE A 8 0.08 -27.36 -40.18
N ILE A 9 0.67 -26.24 -39.67
CA ILE A 9 1.92 -26.27 -38.93
C ILE A 9 1.54 -26.42 -37.47
N ALA A 10 1.80 -27.61 -36.94
CA ALA A 10 1.72 -27.86 -35.50
C ALA A 10 2.91 -27.17 -34.82
N GLY A 11 2.65 -26.04 -34.19
CA GLY A 11 3.62 -25.39 -33.27
C GLY A 11 3.55 -26.07 -31.92
N THR A 12 4.62 -26.76 -31.57
CA THR A 12 4.80 -27.32 -30.21
C THR A 12 5.06 -26.14 -29.26
N VAL A 13 4.10 -25.80 -28.43
CA VAL A 13 4.28 -24.89 -27.32
C VAL A 13 4.92 -25.69 -26.18
N VAL A 14 6.17 -25.46 -25.91
CA VAL A 14 6.84 -25.95 -24.71
C VAL A 14 6.42 -25.02 -23.58
N ALA A 15 5.47 -25.47 -22.75
CA ALA A 15 5.17 -24.81 -21.49
C ALA A 15 6.30 -25.15 -20.49
N VAL A 16 7.16 -24.19 -20.24
CA VAL A 16 8.08 -24.25 -19.11
C VAL A 16 7.30 -23.88 -17.86
N MET A 17 6.86 -24.88 -17.11
CA MET A 17 6.40 -24.70 -15.75
C MET A 17 7.63 -24.39 -14.88
N MET A 18 7.85 -23.14 -14.54
CA MET A 18 8.70 -22.78 -13.41
C MET A 18 7.85 -22.86 -12.14
N ALA A 19 7.80 -24.03 -11.54
CA ALA A 19 7.41 -24.17 -10.16
C ALA A 19 8.61 -23.74 -9.32
N GLY A 20 8.68 -22.45 -9.00
CA GLY A 20 9.65 -21.92 -8.03
C GLY A 20 9.15 -22.17 -6.63
N SER A 21 9.42 -23.35 -6.09
CA SER A 21 9.36 -23.57 -4.65
C SER A 21 10.58 -22.90 -4.04
N ILE A 22 10.43 -21.72 -3.48
CA ILE A 22 11.44 -21.12 -2.60
C ILE A 22 11.33 -21.85 -1.26
N ILE A 23 12.09 -22.92 -1.11
CA ILE A 23 12.38 -23.48 0.20
C ILE A 23 13.61 -22.70 0.69
N ALA A 24 13.41 -21.75 1.57
CA ALA A 24 14.49 -21.14 2.32
C ALA A 24 15.11 -22.22 3.22
N ASN A 25 16.31 -22.66 2.87
CA ASN A 25 17.13 -23.45 3.78
C ASN A 25 17.68 -22.52 4.87
N ILE A 26 16.99 -22.46 6.00
CA ILE A 26 17.53 -21.84 7.21
C ILE A 26 18.28 -22.92 7.98
N SER A 27 19.59 -22.82 8.01
CA SER A 27 20.41 -23.62 8.92
C SER A 27 20.42 -22.96 10.29
N PRO A 28 20.06 -23.65 11.37
CA PRO A 28 20.10 -23.07 12.71
C PRO A 28 21.54 -23.02 13.23
N LEU A 29 22.02 -21.79 13.47
CA LEU A 29 23.23 -21.63 14.31
C LEU A 29 22.77 -21.42 15.75
N ILE A 30 22.77 -22.48 16.55
CA ILE A 30 22.52 -22.41 17.98
C ILE A 30 23.80 -21.89 18.65
N ALA A 31 23.76 -20.66 19.14
CA ALA A 31 24.72 -20.20 20.13
C ALA A 31 23.98 -19.89 21.44
N SER A 32 24.17 -20.78 22.41
CA SER A 32 23.74 -20.54 23.79
C SER A 32 24.55 -19.40 24.40
N GLN A 33 23.90 -18.33 24.82
CA GLN A 33 24.49 -17.38 25.79
C GLN A 33 23.51 -17.06 26.92
N THR A 34 24.04 -17.30 28.10
CA THR A 34 23.46 -16.96 29.40
C THR A 34 23.56 -15.46 29.69
N GLY A 35 22.48 -14.88 30.13
CA GLY A 35 22.33 -13.70 31.01
C GLY A 35 23.16 -12.47 30.72
N GLY A 36 22.50 -11.41 30.21
CA GLY A 36 23.07 -10.06 30.19
C GLY A 36 22.12 -9.12 29.43
N ASN A 37 21.90 -7.92 29.98
CA ASN A 37 21.04 -6.87 29.43
C ASN A 37 21.12 -6.78 27.90
N SER A 38 20.01 -7.02 27.23
CA SER A 38 19.92 -6.87 25.79
C SER A 38 19.97 -5.39 25.41
N VAL A 39 21.15 -4.92 25.08
CA VAL A 39 21.28 -3.79 24.16
C VAL A 39 20.74 -4.32 22.84
N ALA A 40 19.76 -3.68 22.23
CA ALA A 40 19.28 -4.02 20.92
C ALA A 40 20.50 -4.15 20.00
N ALA A 41 20.72 -5.35 19.43
CA ALA A 41 21.80 -5.53 18.49
C ALA A 41 21.43 -4.71 17.24
N SER A 42 22.30 -3.77 16.86
CA SER A 42 22.17 -3.07 15.58
C SER A 42 22.25 -4.12 14.47
N GLU A 43 21.35 -4.03 13.50
CA GLU A 43 21.39 -4.89 12.32
C GLU A 43 22.69 -4.60 11.55
N THR A 44 23.44 -5.63 11.20
CA THR A 44 24.63 -5.47 10.36
C THR A 44 24.26 -5.77 8.93
N PHE A 45 24.32 -4.74 8.08
CA PHE A 45 24.10 -4.90 6.64
C PHE A 45 25.36 -5.48 5.98
N ASN A 46 25.16 -6.42 5.07
CA ASN A 46 26.25 -6.99 4.29
C ASN A 46 26.81 -6.04 3.22
N LYS A 47 26.08 -4.96 2.92
CA LYS A 47 26.43 -3.98 1.91
C LYS A 47 26.05 -2.59 2.43
N GLU A 48 27.05 -1.85 2.89
CA GLU A 48 26.88 -0.49 3.39
C GLU A 48 26.70 0.50 2.22
N GLY A 49 25.77 1.44 2.38
CA GLY A 49 25.54 2.49 1.38
C GLY A 49 24.25 3.28 1.58
N LEU A 50 23.99 4.15 0.62
CA LEU A 50 22.68 4.78 0.42
C LEU A 50 22.06 4.22 -0.84
N TRP A 51 20.82 3.76 -0.76
CA TRP A 51 20.15 3.05 -1.83
C TRP A 51 18.84 3.73 -2.19
N ILE A 52 18.58 3.93 -3.49
CA ILE A 52 17.28 4.42 -3.96
C ILE A 52 16.27 3.29 -3.82
N THR A 53 15.27 3.44 -2.97
CA THR A 53 14.29 2.38 -2.64
C THR A 53 12.91 2.62 -3.22
N GLU A 54 12.54 3.87 -3.53
CA GLU A 54 11.29 4.19 -4.20
C GLU A 54 11.42 5.44 -5.05
N ILE A 55 10.70 5.49 -6.18
CA ILE A 55 10.63 6.68 -7.05
C ILE A 55 9.18 6.95 -7.41
N TYR A 56 8.73 8.18 -7.14
CA TYR A 56 7.44 8.71 -7.52
C TYR A 56 7.64 9.99 -8.34
N GLN A 57 7.72 9.85 -9.65
CA GLN A 57 8.12 10.94 -10.57
C GLN A 57 6.97 11.45 -11.44
N ASN A 58 5.76 10.95 -11.28
CA ASN A 58 4.61 11.35 -12.05
C ASN A 58 3.41 11.49 -11.12
N ASP A 59 3.30 12.65 -10.50
CA ASP A 59 2.26 12.94 -9.52
C ASP A 59 0.89 13.15 -10.20
N VAL A 60 -0.16 12.93 -9.46
CA VAL A 60 -1.53 13.19 -9.91
C VAL A 60 -1.74 14.68 -10.13
N ASP A 61 -2.22 15.06 -11.31
CA ASP A 61 -2.60 16.46 -11.62
C ASP A 61 -3.61 17.00 -10.58
N ARG A 62 -3.18 18.03 -9.86
CA ARG A 62 -3.96 18.68 -8.77
C ARG A 62 -4.67 19.94 -9.22
N SER A 63 -4.81 20.18 -10.53
CA SER A 63 -5.60 21.29 -11.03
C SER A 63 -7.10 21.09 -10.73
N GLU A 64 -7.84 22.20 -10.52
CA GLU A 64 -9.29 22.12 -10.32
C GLU A 64 -10.01 21.41 -11.48
N LYS A 65 -9.45 21.47 -12.68
CA LYS A 65 -10.03 20.88 -13.89
C LYS A 65 -9.99 19.36 -13.86
N ASN A 66 -8.90 18.81 -13.35
CA ASN A 66 -8.59 17.38 -13.42
C ASN A 66 -8.60 16.70 -12.03
N ASN A 67 -8.92 17.44 -10.96
CA ASN A 67 -8.95 16.87 -9.63
C ASN A 67 -10.12 15.92 -9.46
N THR A 68 -9.88 14.67 -9.85
CA THR A 68 -10.83 13.57 -9.69
C THR A 68 -10.99 13.16 -8.24
N ARG A 69 -9.99 13.45 -7.38
CA ARG A 69 -10.04 13.12 -5.94
C ARG A 69 -11.11 13.92 -5.21
N GLU A 70 -11.22 15.22 -5.49
CA GLU A 70 -12.25 16.07 -4.88
C GLU A 70 -13.67 15.68 -5.34
N LYS A 71 -13.82 15.34 -6.63
CA LYS A 71 -15.09 14.86 -7.19
C LYS A 71 -15.55 13.52 -6.63
N SER A 72 -14.64 12.73 -6.09
CA SER A 72 -14.93 11.41 -5.52
C SER A 72 -15.18 11.43 -4.01
N GLY A 73 -15.29 12.62 -3.38
CA GLY A 73 -15.50 12.73 -1.94
C GLY A 73 -14.27 12.41 -1.10
N TYR A 74 -13.11 12.30 -1.73
CA TYR A 74 -11.85 12.25 -1.01
C TYR A 74 -11.60 13.61 -0.40
N GLU A 75 -11.02 13.62 0.83
CA GLU A 75 -10.68 14.84 1.55
C GLU A 75 -10.36 16.02 0.66
N SER A 76 -10.84 17.20 1.03
CA SER A 76 -10.44 18.42 0.36
C SER A 76 -8.92 18.61 0.45
N ILE A 77 -8.21 17.88 -0.42
CA ILE A 77 -6.82 18.20 -0.69
C ILE A 77 -6.83 19.63 -1.17
N LYS A 78 -6.14 20.51 -0.46
CA LYS A 78 -5.96 21.88 -0.87
C LYS A 78 -5.50 21.88 -2.32
N LEU A 79 -6.32 22.41 -3.20
CA LEU A 79 -6.01 22.50 -4.61
C LEU A 79 -4.91 23.53 -4.81
N TYR A 80 -3.78 23.09 -5.33
CA TYR A 80 -2.66 23.99 -5.60
C TYR A 80 -2.79 24.70 -6.94
N LYS A 81 -3.91 24.50 -7.68
CA LYS A 81 -4.19 25.12 -8.99
C LYS A 81 -3.02 25.02 -9.97
N SER A 82 -2.35 23.88 -9.94
CA SER A 82 -1.16 23.60 -10.74
C SER A 82 -1.34 22.33 -11.54
N THR A 83 -0.92 22.33 -12.80
CA THR A 83 -0.69 21.13 -13.60
C THR A 83 0.73 20.59 -13.40
N THR A 84 1.51 21.23 -12.54
CA THR A 84 2.85 20.83 -12.18
C THR A 84 2.78 19.78 -11.09
N ASP A 85 3.56 18.73 -11.25
CA ASP A 85 3.74 17.71 -10.22
C ASP A 85 4.42 18.34 -9.00
N LEU A 86 3.76 18.23 -7.85
CA LEU A 86 4.20 18.88 -6.60
C LEU A 86 4.57 17.88 -5.51
N MET A 87 4.27 16.60 -5.72
CA MET A 87 4.47 15.54 -4.74
C MET A 87 5.51 14.50 -5.19
N GLU A 88 6.26 14.79 -6.26
CA GLU A 88 7.33 13.91 -6.74
C GLU A 88 8.40 13.72 -5.67
N PHE A 89 8.84 12.49 -5.49
CA PHE A 89 9.92 12.18 -4.56
C PHE A 89 10.78 10.99 -5.04
N VAL A 90 11.99 10.91 -4.48
CA VAL A 90 12.83 9.72 -4.47
C VAL A 90 13.08 9.35 -3.02
N GLU A 91 12.80 8.11 -2.64
CA GLU A 91 13.21 7.60 -1.33
C GLU A 91 14.60 6.98 -1.42
N ILE A 92 15.40 7.24 -0.39
CA ILE A 92 16.68 6.58 -0.18
C ILE A 92 16.72 5.96 1.22
N THR A 93 17.36 4.81 1.34
CA THR A 93 17.54 4.08 2.59
C THR A 93 19.00 3.95 2.93
N SER A 94 19.34 4.22 4.19
CA SER A 94 20.69 4.03 4.71
C SER A 94 20.89 2.60 5.21
N THR A 95 21.90 1.93 4.72
CA THR A 95 22.40 0.65 5.26
C THR A 95 23.75 0.83 5.97
N TYR A 96 24.12 2.04 6.30
CA TYR A 96 25.31 2.33 7.12
C TYR A 96 25.07 1.96 8.59
N ASP A 97 26.14 1.60 9.26
CA ASP A 97 26.18 1.37 10.71
C ASP A 97 26.45 2.65 11.53
N LYS A 98 26.68 3.77 10.86
CA LYS A 98 26.98 5.09 11.44
C LYS A 98 26.32 6.22 10.68
N ALA A 99 26.12 7.35 11.34
CA ALA A 99 25.62 8.57 10.71
C ALA A 99 26.59 9.08 9.64
N VAL A 100 26.04 9.56 8.54
CA VAL A 100 26.80 10.15 7.43
C VAL A 100 26.26 11.55 7.11
N ASN A 101 27.14 12.52 6.82
CA ASN A 101 26.71 13.78 6.24
C ASN A 101 26.57 13.61 4.73
N PHE A 102 25.33 13.64 4.26
CA PHE A 102 25.01 13.41 2.85
C PHE A 102 25.80 14.38 1.94
N ASN A 103 25.70 15.66 2.21
CA ASN A 103 26.28 16.69 1.35
C ASN A 103 27.82 16.76 1.40
N ASP A 104 28.47 16.11 2.35
CA ASP A 104 29.94 16.01 2.35
C ASP A 104 30.43 14.89 1.43
N ILE A 105 29.63 13.80 1.32
CA ILE A 105 30.07 12.55 0.72
C ILE A 105 29.38 12.29 -0.62
N TYR A 106 28.10 12.67 -0.74
CA TYR A 106 27.23 12.27 -1.84
C TYR A 106 26.69 13.45 -2.64
N GLU A 107 26.24 13.11 -3.84
CA GLU A 107 25.45 13.95 -4.74
C GLU A 107 24.24 13.17 -5.21
N PHE A 108 23.08 13.82 -5.20
CA PHE A 108 21.89 13.33 -5.90
C PHE A 108 21.88 13.88 -7.32
N VAL A 109 21.77 12.99 -8.30
CA VAL A 109 21.89 13.33 -9.72
C VAL A 109 20.63 12.92 -10.46
N TYR A 110 20.06 13.88 -11.19
CA TYR A 110 18.92 13.69 -12.06
C TYR A 110 19.33 13.99 -13.52
N ASN A 111 19.24 13.00 -14.41
CA ASN A 111 19.62 13.12 -15.82
C ASN A 111 20.98 13.83 -16.00
N ASP A 112 22.03 13.31 -15.36
CA ASP A 112 23.40 13.82 -15.36
C ASP A 112 23.59 15.23 -14.72
N THR A 113 22.54 15.79 -14.11
CA THR A 113 22.60 17.08 -13.43
C THR A 113 22.56 16.89 -11.92
N VAL A 114 23.59 17.38 -11.22
CA VAL A 114 23.63 17.39 -9.76
C VAL A 114 22.54 18.29 -9.22
N GLN A 115 21.75 17.76 -8.31
CA GLN A 115 20.67 18.47 -7.64
C GLN A 115 21.10 18.93 -6.25
N LYS A 116 20.68 20.13 -5.86
CA LYS A 116 20.92 20.61 -4.51
C LYS A 116 19.94 19.94 -3.53
N VAL A 117 20.49 19.31 -2.49
CA VAL A 117 19.73 18.69 -1.38
C VAL A 117 19.94 19.51 -0.13
N THR A 118 18.86 19.87 0.57
CA THR A 118 18.89 20.60 1.83
C THR A 118 17.82 20.06 2.79
N THR A 119 17.96 20.38 4.06
CA THR A 119 16.86 20.21 5.02
C THR A 119 15.66 21.12 4.65
N MET A 120 14.52 20.90 5.26
CA MET A 120 13.29 21.66 4.96
C MET A 120 13.42 23.15 5.33
N ASP A 121 14.25 23.50 6.29
CA ASP A 121 14.60 24.89 6.67
C ASP A 121 15.75 25.49 5.82
N GLY A 122 16.31 24.70 4.88
CA GLY A 122 17.31 25.15 3.93
C GLY A 122 18.76 24.99 4.37
N ASN A 123 19.02 24.21 5.43
CA ASN A 123 20.39 23.92 5.87
C ASN A 123 21.05 22.93 4.89
N ASP A 124 22.31 23.16 4.58
CA ASP A 124 23.13 22.28 3.73
C ASP A 124 23.77 21.11 4.53
N GLU A 125 23.75 21.16 5.86
CA GLU A 125 24.19 20.05 6.71
C GLU A 125 23.06 19.02 6.81
N VAL A 126 23.22 17.88 6.12
CA VAL A 126 22.23 16.82 6.00
C VAL A 126 22.80 15.55 6.59
N ILE A 127 22.47 15.28 7.85
CA ILE A 127 22.92 14.08 8.56
C ILE A 127 21.87 12.96 8.39
N ILE A 128 22.30 11.84 7.81
CA ILE A 128 21.50 10.63 7.68
C ILE A 128 21.98 9.61 8.72
N GLN A 129 21.06 9.11 9.54
CA GLN A 129 21.33 8.14 10.59
C GLN A 129 21.40 6.69 10.02
N PRO A 130 21.96 5.74 10.78
CA PRO A 130 21.81 4.32 10.46
C PRO A 130 20.34 3.93 10.26
N GLU A 131 20.07 3.09 9.26
CA GLU A 131 18.74 2.54 8.96
C GLU A 131 17.67 3.60 8.65
N GLU A 132 18.05 4.86 8.49
CA GLU A 132 17.12 5.96 8.24
C GLU A 132 16.55 5.90 6.82
N LYS A 133 15.23 6.15 6.72
CA LYS A 133 14.52 6.36 5.46
C LYS A 133 14.43 7.85 5.20
N VAL A 134 14.85 8.25 4.03
CA VAL A 134 14.95 9.67 3.65
C VAL A 134 14.17 9.90 2.36
N VAL A 135 13.21 10.79 2.42
CA VAL A 135 12.38 11.18 1.27
C VAL A 135 12.93 12.46 0.67
N LEU A 136 13.52 12.35 -0.51
CA LEU A 136 14.02 13.47 -1.30
C LEU A 136 12.85 14.06 -2.09
N TRP A 137 12.19 15.07 -1.56
CA TRP A 137 11.05 15.73 -2.18
C TRP A 137 11.49 16.71 -3.27
N ASN A 138 11.00 16.56 -4.50
CA ASN A 138 11.18 17.53 -5.59
C ASN A 138 10.45 18.84 -5.28
N TYR A 139 11.09 19.71 -4.50
CA TYR A 139 10.50 20.95 -4.01
C TYR A 139 10.51 22.04 -5.08
N ARG A 140 9.38 22.25 -5.73
CA ARG A 140 9.21 23.14 -6.89
C ARG A 140 9.07 24.61 -6.47
N SER A 141 10.15 25.21 -5.97
CA SER A 141 10.17 26.63 -5.58
C SER A 141 10.02 27.61 -6.77
N ASP A 142 10.16 27.11 -7.99
CA ASP A 142 10.03 27.87 -9.24
C ASP A 142 8.58 28.09 -9.68
N VAL A 143 7.61 27.34 -9.14
CA VAL A 143 6.21 27.49 -9.51
C VAL A 143 5.59 28.72 -8.83
N THR A 144 4.71 29.40 -9.55
CA THR A 144 4.02 30.63 -9.06
C THR A 144 2.79 30.34 -8.21
N THR A 145 2.38 29.10 -8.13
CA THR A 145 1.24 28.63 -7.35
C THR A 145 1.66 28.25 -5.93
N ALA A 146 0.69 28.08 -5.03
CA ALA A 146 0.98 27.62 -3.69
C ALA A 146 1.62 26.24 -3.73
N ILE A 147 2.74 26.08 -3.04
CA ILE A 147 3.42 24.80 -2.86
C ILE A 147 2.94 24.19 -1.55
N PRO A 148 2.81 22.85 -1.43
CA PRO A 148 2.53 22.19 -0.16
C PRO A 148 3.55 22.57 0.92
N THR A 149 3.07 22.68 2.15
CA THR A 149 3.99 22.67 3.32
C THR A 149 4.52 21.24 3.52
N GLU A 150 5.59 21.10 4.30
CA GLU A 150 6.10 19.76 4.67
C GLU A 150 5.00 18.93 5.35
N GLU A 151 4.24 19.52 6.28
CA GLU A 151 3.12 18.86 6.95
C GLU A 151 2.07 18.36 5.96
N GLU A 152 1.69 19.20 4.97
CA GLU A 152 0.76 18.80 3.92
C GLU A 152 1.34 17.70 3.03
N PHE A 153 2.63 17.76 2.69
CA PHE A 153 3.30 16.73 1.93
C PHE A 153 3.33 15.39 2.69
N ARG A 154 3.79 15.39 3.96
CA ARG A 154 3.78 14.19 4.82
C ARG A 154 2.39 13.59 4.92
N ARG A 155 1.38 14.39 5.22
CA ARG A 155 0.00 13.93 5.33
C ARG A 155 -0.52 13.32 4.04
N GLN A 156 -0.28 13.97 2.89
CA GLN A 156 -0.79 13.49 1.60
C GLN A 156 -0.07 12.23 1.11
N MET A 157 1.21 12.14 1.37
CA MET A 157 2.03 11.00 1.00
C MET A 157 2.10 9.93 2.10
N ARG A 158 1.48 10.19 3.26
CA ARG A 158 1.45 9.24 4.41
C ARG A 158 2.83 8.91 4.95
N ILE A 159 3.73 9.89 4.91
CA ILE A 159 5.11 9.73 5.39
C ILE A 159 5.10 9.60 6.92
N PRO A 160 5.65 8.53 7.50
CA PRO A 160 5.74 8.37 8.94
C PRO A 160 6.63 9.44 9.56
N ASP A 161 6.38 9.75 10.85
CA ASP A 161 7.09 10.83 11.56
C ASP A 161 8.60 10.58 11.71
N ASP A 162 9.01 9.32 11.74
CA ASP A 162 10.40 8.89 11.85
C ASP A 162 11.17 8.91 10.53
N ALA A 163 10.51 9.07 9.39
CA ALA A 163 11.18 9.26 8.10
C ALA A 163 11.62 10.72 7.93
N VAL A 164 12.81 10.95 7.41
CA VAL A 164 13.34 12.29 7.14
C VAL A 164 12.86 12.79 5.78
N VAL A 165 12.39 14.05 5.72
CA VAL A 165 12.08 14.72 4.45
C VAL A 165 13.10 15.79 4.15
N LEU A 166 13.68 15.75 2.97
CA LEU A 166 14.67 16.72 2.47
C LEU A 166 14.16 17.38 1.19
N LYS A 167 14.58 18.61 0.95
CA LYS A 167 14.29 19.34 -0.28
C LYS A 167 15.31 19.00 -1.36
N VAL A 168 14.82 18.66 -2.54
CA VAL A 168 15.59 18.69 -3.79
C VAL A 168 15.11 19.87 -4.61
N THR A 169 15.98 20.83 -4.87
CA THR A 169 15.63 22.02 -5.63
C THR A 169 16.09 21.84 -7.08
N SER A 170 15.26 21.19 -7.88
CA SER A 170 15.56 20.89 -9.29
C SER A 170 15.11 21.97 -10.27
N GLY A 171 14.03 22.71 -9.93
CA GLY A 171 13.41 23.69 -10.82
C GLY A 171 12.66 23.10 -12.01
N VAL A 172 12.52 21.75 -12.10
CA VAL A 172 11.85 21.05 -13.20
C VAL A 172 11.03 19.89 -12.66
N ASN A 173 9.95 19.51 -13.37
CA ASN A 173 9.32 18.20 -13.16
C ASN A 173 10.30 17.10 -13.56
N TRP A 174 10.25 15.99 -12.86
CA TRP A 174 11.00 14.82 -13.26
C TRP A 174 10.26 14.12 -14.41
N ALA A 175 10.93 13.95 -15.53
CA ALA A 175 10.30 13.36 -16.71
C ALA A 175 10.13 11.84 -16.57
N VAL A 176 9.10 11.30 -17.21
CA VAL A 176 8.76 9.86 -17.16
C VAL A 176 9.87 8.91 -17.62
N THR A 177 10.86 9.38 -18.37
CA THR A 177 12.04 8.60 -18.78
C THR A 177 13.29 9.26 -18.24
N SER A 178 13.57 9.05 -16.98
CA SER A 178 14.67 9.74 -16.27
C SER A 178 15.61 8.76 -15.61
N THR A 179 16.83 9.22 -15.38
CA THR A 179 17.82 8.50 -14.59
C THR A 179 18.03 9.24 -13.27
N PHE A 180 17.89 8.50 -12.17
CA PHE A 180 18.18 8.95 -10.81
C PHE A 180 19.41 8.23 -10.30
N SER A 181 20.35 8.95 -9.71
CA SER A 181 21.58 8.35 -9.21
C SER A 181 22.04 9.01 -7.93
N LEU A 182 22.67 8.22 -7.09
CA LEU A 182 23.51 8.69 -5.97
C LEU A 182 24.96 8.46 -6.34
N LYS A 183 25.79 9.48 -6.23
CA LYS A 183 27.21 9.43 -6.53
C LYS A 183 28.05 9.87 -5.34
N THR A 184 29.27 9.36 -5.22
CA THR A 184 30.25 9.90 -4.32
C THR A 184 30.91 11.13 -4.91
N LYS A 185 31.17 12.15 -4.07
CA LYS A 185 31.92 13.34 -4.48
C LYS A 185 33.43 13.12 -4.69
N SER A 186 33.96 12.07 -4.04
CA SER A 186 35.41 11.83 -4.03
C SER A 186 35.96 11.31 -5.35
N ASP A 187 35.21 10.51 -6.07
CA ASP A 187 35.63 9.79 -7.26
C ASP A 187 34.57 9.70 -8.38
N ASP A 188 33.46 10.44 -8.21
CA ASP A 188 32.30 10.43 -9.11
C ASP A 188 31.70 9.01 -9.31
N GLY A 189 31.96 8.13 -8.34
CA GLY A 189 31.50 6.75 -8.35
C GLY A 189 29.99 6.66 -8.13
N ILE A 190 29.28 5.92 -8.98
CA ILE A 190 27.85 5.64 -8.80
C ILE A 190 27.68 4.64 -7.68
N ILE A 191 26.88 5.00 -6.65
CA ILE A 191 26.53 4.13 -5.53
C ILE A 191 25.24 3.39 -5.80
N SER A 192 24.22 4.12 -6.28
CA SER A 192 22.91 3.59 -6.58
C SER A 192 22.35 4.34 -7.77
N THR A 193 21.77 3.62 -8.73
CA THR A 193 21.18 4.25 -9.92
C THR A 193 19.96 3.46 -10.39
N PHE A 194 18.98 4.19 -10.91
CA PHE A 194 17.82 3.61 -11.58
C PHE A 194 17.46 4.47 -12.80
N LYS A 195 17.17 3.81 -13.91
CA LYS A 195 16.67 4.46 -15.12
C LYS A 195 15.28 3.97 -15.42
N ALA A 196 14.30 4.84 -15.23
CA ALA A 196 12.93 4.60 -15.65
C ALA A 196 12.87 4.55 -17.19
N THR A 197 12.31 3.49 -17.75
CA THR A 197 12.37 3.22 -19.19
C THR A 197 11.03 3.23 -19.88
N ASP A 198 9.94 3.03 -19.14
CA ASP A 198 8.61 2.96 -19.72
C ASP A 198 7.52 3.54 -18.80
N LYS A 199 6.28 3.44 -19.25
CA LYS A 199 5.14 3.94 -18.50
C LYS A 199 4.74 3.09 -17.29
N ALA A 200 5.19 1.84 -17.21
CA ALA A 200 4.91 0.99 -16.06
C ALA A 200 5.69 1.46 -14.84
N ASP A 201 6.96 1.89 -15.06
CA ASP A 201 7.79 2.45 -13.99
C ASP A 201 7.27 3.80 -13.46
N THR A 202 6.42 4.52 -14.23
CA THR A 202 6.18 5.95 -14.01
C THR A 202 4.75 6.37 -14.31
N MET A 203 3.80 5.49 -14.05
CA MET A 203 2.39 5.76 -14.27
C MET A 203 1.90 6.89 -13.36
N ASP A 204 1.02 7.74 -13.89
CA ASP A 204 0.41 8.85 -13.15
C ASP A 204 -0.22 8.39 -11.83
N GLY A 205 0.27 8.93 -10.73
CA GLY A 205 -0.19 8.61 -9.37
C GLY A 205 0.35 7.31 -8.77
N TYR A 206 1.31 6.65 -9.42
CA TYR A 206 1.95 5.43 -8.94
C TYR A 206 3.47 5.57 -8.84
N SER A 207 4.05 4.82 -7.92
CA SER A 207 5.50 4.71 -7.75
C SER A 207 6.06 3.39 -8.28
N VAL A 208 7.38 3.34 -8.38
CA VAL A 208 8.15 2.12 -8.55
C VAL A 208 9.00 1.91 -7.30
N GLU A 209 8.90 0.74 -6.71
CA GLU A 209 9.73 0.31 -5.61
C GLU A 209 10.90 -0.51 -6.13
N LEU A 210 12.07 -0.28 -5.53
CA LEU A 210 13.33 -0.78 -6.02
C LEU A 210 14.02 -1.66 -4.97
N ALA A 211 14.64 -2.74 -5.42
CA ALA A 211 15.46 -3.61 -4.59
C ALA A 211 16.94 -3.32 -4.78
N ILE A 212 17.70 -3.43 -3.70
CA ILE A 212 19.16 -3.34 -3.71
C ILE A 212 19.72 -4.52 -4.50
N PRO A 213 20.57 -4.30 -5.51
CA PRO A 213 21.08 -5.38 -6.33
C PRO A 213 22.09 -6.23 -5.57
N ASP A 214 22.15 -7.52 -5.84
CA ASP A 214 23.20 -8.41 -5.29
C ASP A 214 24.60 -7.98 -5.77
N ILE A 215 24.69 -7.58 -7.02
CA ILE A 215 25.95 -7.16 -7.66
C ILE A 215 25.75 -5.85 -8.41
N GLY A 216 26.69 -4.93 -8.26
CA GLY A 216 26.66 -3.64 -8.93
C GLY A 216 25.85 -2.59 -8.17
N ASN A 217 25.42 -1.55 -8.89
CA ASN A 217 24.78 -0.35 -8.34
C ASN A 217 23.49 0.02 -9.08
N GLU A 218 23.10 -0.74 -10.09
CA GLU A 218 21.85 -0.55 -10.81
C GLU A 218 20.71 -1.22 -10.05
N MET A 219 19.80 -0.41 -9.51
CA MET A 219 18.68 -0.88 -8.73
C MET A 219 17.75 -1.75 -9.57
N GLN A 220 17.20 -2.79 -8.98
CA GLN A 220 16.26 -3.71 -9.60
C GLN A 220 14.84 -3.34 -9.24
N VAL A 221 13.91 -3.47 -10.18
CA VAL A 221 12.49 -3.26 -9.88
C VAL A 221 12.01 -4.35 -8.93
N TYR A 222 11.53 -3.93 -7.76
CA TYR A 222 10.88 -4.80 -6.78
C TYR A 222 9.38 -4.91 -7.08
N ARG A 223 8.71 -3.77 -7.24
CA ARG A 223 7.30 -3.69 -7.64
C ARG A 223 7.07 -2.48 -8.53
N GLU A 224 6.24 -2.65 -9.55
CA GLU A 224 5.77 -1.59 -10.42
C GLU A 224 4.34 -1.18 -10.09
N MET A 225 3.97 0.04 -10.44
CA MET A 225 2.61 0.55 -10.28
C MET A 225 2.10 0.44 -8.83
N CYS A 226 2.97 0.76 -7.87
CA CYS A 226 2.64 0.73 -6.45
C CYS A 226 1.93 2.01 -6.01
N GLU A 227 1.12 1.89 -4.96
CA GLU A 227 0.76 3.07 -4.18
C GLU A 227 2.04 3.62 -3.54
N PRO A 228 2.29 4.95 -3.61
CA PRO A 228 3.45 5.52 -2.97
C PRO A 228 3.49 5.23 -1.47
N SER A 229 4.63 4.73 -1.01
CA SER A 229 4.85 4.29 0.38
C SER A 229 6.09 4.93 1.03
N PRO A 230 6.36 6.23 0.83
CA PRO A 230 7.59 6.85 1.31
C PRO A 230 7.74 6.76 2.83
N GLY A 231 8.91 6.30 3.26
CA GLY A 231 9.22 6.01 4.66
C GLY A 231 9.01 4.53 5.04
N TYR A 232 8.54 3.71 4.11
CA TYR A 232 8.38 2.26 4.31
C TYR A 232 9.25 1.51 3.31
N VAL A 233 10.17 0.69 3.82
CA VAL A 233 11.08 -0.13 3.02
C VAL A 233 10.90 -1.59 3.42
N TYR A 234 10.57 -2.42 2.46
CA TYR A 234 10.26 -3.83 2.68
C TYR A 234 11.52 -4.69 2.62
N SER A 235 11.55 -5.78 3.37
CA SER A 235 12.71 -6.69 3.40
C SER A 235 13.11 -7.20 2.01
N GLY A 236 12.14 -7.39 1.13
CA GLY A 236 12.38 -7.75 -0.26
C GLY A 236 13.15 -6.69 -1.06
N GLN A 237 13.01 -5.41 -0.72
CA GLN A 237 13.80 -4.32 -1.32
C GLN A 237 15.25 -4.36 -0.84
N LEU A 238 15.48 -4.80 0.38
CA LEU A 238 16.81 -4.93 0.96
C LEU A 238 17.53 -6.24 0.51
N ASN A 239 16.84 -7.06 -0.28
CA ASN A 239 17.37 -8.26 -0.94
C ASN A 239 18.13 -9.21 0.01
N GLY A 240 17.56 -9.44 1.20
CA GLY A 240 18.14 -10.29 2.23
C GLY A 240 19.38 -9.72 2.93
N LEU A 241 19.70 -8.45 2.70
CA LEU A 241 20.78 -7.77 3.43
C LEU A 241 20.43 -7.55 4.91
N VAL A 242 19.16 -7.62 5.24
CA VAL A 242 18.63 -7.50 6.60
C VAL A 242 17.78 -8.72 6.91
N ASN A 243 18.01 -9.33 8.05
CA ASN A 243 16.98 -10.17 8.65
C ASN A 243 15.92 -9.21 9.20
N ALA A 244 14.77 -9.13 8.55
CA ALA A 244 13.64 -8.36 9.07
C ALA A 244 13.43 -8.75 10.54
N LYS A 245 13.51 -7.78 11.45
CA LYS A 245 13.15 -8.02 12.85
C LYS A 245 11.64 -8.16 12.91
N VAL A 246 11.14 -9.34 12.61
CA VAL A 246 9.78 -9.68 13.00
C VAL A 246 9.75 -9.68 14.52
N PRO A 247 8.95 -8.83 15.17
CA PRO A 247 8.83 -8.86 16.61
C PRO A 247 8.43 -10.27 17.04
N ASP A 248 9.27 -10.91 17.85
CA ASP A 248 9.02 -12.27 18.31
C ASP A 248 7.64 -12.36 18.97
N ASN A 249 6.70 -13.05 18.32
CA ASN A 249 5.44 -13.46 18.90
C ASN A 249 4.49 -12.34 19.36
N GLN A 250 4.46 -11.18 18.72
CA GLN A 250 3.52 -10.12 19.07
C GLN A 250 2.28 -10.18 18.17
N ILE A 251 1.13 -10.06 18.80
CA ILE A 251 -0.10 -9.70 18.10
C ILE A 251 0.10 -8.26 17.61
N ALA A 252 -0.13 -8.03 16.32
CA ALA A 252 -0.12 -6.67 15.80
C ALA A 252 -1.22 -5.86 16.49
N ASP A 253 -0.90 -4.68 17.02
CA ASP A 253 -1.85 -3.84 17.75
C ASP A 253 -2.49 -2.82 16.82
N GLY A 254 -3.79 -2.97 16.60
CA GLY A 254 -4.53 -2.07 15.71
C GLY A 254 -5.78 -2.70 15.08
N VAL A 255 -6.25 -2.07 14.01
CA VAL A 255 -7.30 -2.62 13.15
C VAL A 255 -6.70 -2.90 11.79
N PHE A 256 -6.92 -4.12 11.26
CA PHE A 256 -6.30 -4.60 10.03
C PHE A 256 -7.32 -5.19 9.08
N ILE A 257 -7.08 -5.03 7.78
CA ILE A 257 -7.87 -5.67 6.71
C ILE A 257 -7.41 -7.12 6.58
N THR A 258 -8.31 -8.08 6.75
CA THR A 258 -7.97 -9.53 6.77
C THR A 258 -8.50 -10.31 5.58
N GLU A 259 -9.55 -9.82 4.92
CA GLU A 259 -10.05 -10.46 3.70
C GLU A 259 -10.68 -9.41 2.77
N VAL A 260 -10.44 -9.54 1.46
CA VAL A 260 -11.00 -8.68 0.43
C VAL A 260 -11.69 -9.52 -0.62
N ARG A 261 -12.97 -9.22 -0.89
CA ARG A 261 -13.79 -9.90 -1.88
C ARG A 261 -14.45 -8.89 -2.82
N PRO A 262 -13.77 -8.49 -3.90
CA PRO A 262 -14.26 -7.47 -4.82
C PRO A 262 -15.15 -8.02 -5.94
N ASN A 263 -15.31 -9.35 -6.06
CA ASN A 263 -15.96 -10.00 -7.19
C ASN A 263 -16.88 -11.13 -6.70
N ASP A 264 -18.16 -10.83 -6.63
CA ASP A 264 -19.20 -11.77 -6.17
C ASP A 264 -19.77 -12.60 -7.31
N ILE A 265 -20.61 -13.57 -6.97
CA ILE A 265 -21.41 -14.33 -7.95
C ILE A 265 -22.49 -13.42 -8.54
N ASN A 266 -22.61 -13.43 -9.86
CA ASN A 266 -23.73 -12.78 -10.53
C ASN A 266 -25.08 -13.34 -10.04
N ARG A 267 -25.86 -12.48 -9.39
CA ARG A 267 -27.17 -12.83 -8.79
C ARG A 267 -28.36 -12.34 -9.62
N SER A 268 -28.18 -12.13 -10.93
CA SER A 268 -29.23 -11.63 -11.82
C SER A 268 -30.47 -12.50 -11.83
N SER A 269 -30.34 -13.81 -11.62
CA SER A 269 -31.48 -14.73 -11.50
C SER A 269 -32.33 -14.51 -10.25
N VAL A 270 -31.78 -13.88 -9.21
CA VAL A 270 -32.46 -13.63 -7.93
C VAL A 270 -32.98 -12.19 -7.86
N TYR A 271 -32.14 -11.23 -8.20
CA TYR A 271 -32.44 -9.79 -8.02
C TYR A 271 -32.70 -9.05 -9.32
N GLY A 272 -32.55 -9.70 -10.48
CA GLY A 272 -32.68 -9.07 -11.79
C GLY A 272 -31.53 -8.10 -12.13
N ILE A 273 -30.47 -8.08 -11.32
CA ILE A 273 -29.31 -7.19 -11.44
C ILE A 273 -28.11 -8.05 -11.86
N SER A 274 -27.56 -7.76 -13.04
CA SER A 274 -26.36 -8.43 -13.56
C SER A 274 -25.10 -7.72 -13.07
N ASP A 275 -24.87 -7.75 -11.77
CA ASP A 275 -23.71 -7.13 -11.14
C ASP A 275 -23.42 -7.77 -9.77
N ASP A 276 -22.26 -7.45 -9.21
CA ASP A 276 -21.82 -7.90 -7.91
C ASP A 276 -22.55 -7.09 -6.83
N LEU A 277 -23.30 -7.76 -5.97
CA LEU A 277 -24.14 -7.13 -4.94
C LEU A 277 -23.68 -7.41 -3.52
N MET A 278 -22.75 -8.33 -3.35
CA MET A 278 -22.29 -8.80 -2.05
C MET A 278 -20.76 -8.69 -1.90
N GLU A 279 -20.17 -7.71 -2.57
CA GLU A 279 -18.75 -7.36 -2.40
C GLU A 279 -18.49 -6.91 -0.96
N CYS A 280 -17.37 -7.32 -0.39
CA CYS A 280 -17.09 -7.00 1.01
C CYS A 280 -15.61 -7.05 1.35
N VAL A 281 -15.30 -6.44 2.49
CA VAL A 281 -13.99 -6.42 3.13
C VAL A 281 -14.17 -6.82 4.58
N GLU A 282 -13.29 -7.65 5.11
CA GLU A 282 -13.24 -7.99 6.53
C GLU A 282 -12.12 -7.22 7.21
N VAL A 283 -12.38 -6.79 8.45
CA VAL A 283 -11.40 -6.16 9.32
C VAL A 283 -11.37 -6.86 10.67
N VAL A 284 -10.21 -6.93 11.32
CA VAL A 284 -10.03 -7.41 12.70
C VAL A 284 -9.55 -6.27 13.59
N ASN A 285 -10.12 -6.16 14.77
CA ASN A 285 -9.63 -5.29 15.83
C ASN A 285 -8.82 -6.13 16.82
N THR A 286 -7.51 -5.92 16.87
CA THR A 286 -6.59 -6.61 17.77
C THR A 286 -6.23 -5.78 19.00
N THR A 287 -6.83 -4.59 19.16
CA THR A 287 -6.65 -3.76 20.34
C THR A 287 -7.42 -4.33 21.55
N ASP A 288 -7.13 -3.82 22.73
CA ASP A 288 -7.77 -4.18 23.99
C ASP A 288 -9.09 -3.42 24.28
N HIS A 289 -9.55 -2.60 23.31
CA HIS A 289 -10.77 -1.81 23.44
C HIS A 289 -11.61 -1.85 22.15
N ASP A 290 -12.87 -1.48 22.29
CA ASP A 290 -13.78 -1.34 21.16
C ASP A 290 -13.37 -0.13 20.31
N VAL A 291 -13.38 -0.28 18.97
CA VAL A 291 -12.94 0.76 18.02
C VAL A 291 -14.10 1.21 17.14
N ASP A 292 -14.36 2.51 17.06
CA ASP A 292 -15.33 3.10 16.14
C ASP A 292 -14.67 3.40 14.79
N LEU A 293 -15.14 2.69 13.74
CA LEU A 293 -14.57 2.81 12.38
C LEU A 293 -14.90 4.12 11.67
N ASN A 294 -15.76 4.96 12.18
CA ASN A 294 -16.04 6.28 11.61
C ASN A 294 -15.38 7.43 12.38
N ASN A 295 -15.07 7.22 13.67
CA ASN A 295 -14.55 8.29 14.54
C ASN A 295 -13.07 8.12 14.90
N GLU A 296 -12.60 6.87 15.08
CA GLU A 296 -11.21 6.57 15.42
C GLU A 296 -10.43 6.05 14.20
N TYR A 297 -11.15 5.45 13.27
CA TYR A 297 -10.61 4.98 12.01
C TYR A 297 -11.45 5.49 10.84
N GLN A 298 -10.94 5.33 9.64
CA GLN A 298 -11.68 5.59 8.41
C GLN A 298 -11.31 4.57 7.35
N PHE A 299 -12.34 4.03 6.71
CA PHE A 299 -12.17 3.09 5.61
C PHE A 299 -12.11 3.84 4.28
N GLY A 300 -11.13 3.50 3.46
CA GLY A 300 -10.89 4.10 2.17
C GLY A 300 -10.91 3.09 1.03
N TYR A 301 -11.20 3.59 -0.16
CA TYR A 301 -11.13 2.83 -1.40
C TYR A 301 -10.48 3.68 -2.49
N ALA A 302 -9.38 3.20 -3.04
CA ALA A 302 -8.68 3.88 -4.13
C ALA A 302 -8.98 3.19 -5.46
N VAL A 303 -9.47 3.98 -6.40
CA VAL A 303 -9.61 3.57 -7.80
C VAL A 303 -8.28 3.82 -8.51
N LYS A 304 -7.96 3.01 -9.52
CA LYS A 304 -6.85 3.27 -10.43
C LYS A 304 -6.86 4.76 -10.83
N GLU A 305 -5.71 5.40 -10.86
CA GLU A 305 -5.55 6.83 -11.19
C GLU A 305 -5.85 7.82 -10.04
N GLY A 306 -5.62 7.42 -8.79
CA GLY A 306 -5.59 8.32 -7.64
C GLY A 306 -6.93 8.86 -7.17
N SER A 307 -8.05 8.33 -7.64
CA SER A 307 -9.37 8.69 -7.11
C SER A 307 -9.69 7.89 -5.85
N ARG A 308 -9.10 8.28 -4.73
CA ARG A 308 -9.41 7.72 -3.43
C ARG A 308 -10.71 8.27 -2.89
N LYS A 309 -11.46 7.43 -2.18
CA LYS A 309 -12.66 7.82 -1.46
C LYS A 309 -12.55 7.36 -0.02
N ILE A 310 -12.92 8.21 0.91
CA ILE A 310 -13.24 7.78 2.26
C ILE A 310 -14.72 7.40 2.28
N LEU A 311 -15.00 6.21 2.74
CA LEU A 311 -16.35 5.66 2.78
C LEU A 311 -16.86 5.76 4.21
N GLN A 312 -17.98 6.40 4.39
CA GLN A 312 -18.69 6.40 5.66
C GLN A 312 -19.41 5.06 5.83
N LEU A 313 -19.25 4.44 6.99
CA LEU A 313 -19.94 3.23 7.35
C LEU A 313 -21.29 3.55 7.99
N SER A 314 -22.27 2.66 7.79
CA SER A 314 -23.60 2.78 8.35
C SER A 314 -24.15 1.40 8.72
N HIS A 315 -25.09 1.36 9.65
CA HIS A 315 -25.85 0.16 9.92
C HIS A 315 -26.85 -0.12 8.80
N TYR A 316 -27.21 -1.37 8.60
CA TYR A 316 -28.36 -1.74 7.79
C TYR A 316 -29.65 -1.52 8.60
N ASP A 317 -30.66 -0.86 7.99
CA ASP A 317 -31.98 -0.68 8.59
C ASP A 317 -33.05 -0.86 7.49
N GLU A 318 -33.78 -1.96 7.55
CA GLU A 318 -34.82 -2.28 6.57
C GLU A 318 -35.96 -1.25 6.51
N ASN A 319 -36.13 -0.42 7.56
CA ASN A 319 -37.14 0.60 7.66
C ASN A 319 -36.67 1.99 7.21
N ALA A 320 -35.38 2.14 6.97
CA ALA A 320 -34.79 3.39 6.53
C ALA A 320 -34.85 3.55 5.00
N GLU A 321 -34.78 4.79 4.52
CA GLU A 321 -34.65 5.06 3.09
C GLU A 321 -33.34 4.42 2.57
N LEU A 322 -33.45 3.67 1.48
CA LEU A 322 -32.36 2.92 0.89
C LEU A 322 -31.72 1.86 1.84
N ASN A 323 -32.44 1.45 2.86
CA ASN A 323 -31.99 0.53 3.92
C ASN A 323 -30.72 1.01 4.68
N ILE A 324 -30.44 2.30 4.66
CA ILE A 324 -29.26 2.89 5.31
C ILE A 324 -29.69 3.49 6.64
N GLY A 325 -29.22 2.88 7.72
CA GLY A 325 -29.44 3.32 9.09
C GLY A 325 -28.42 4.36 9.56
N SER A 326 -28.22 4.40 10.88
CA SER A 326 -27.25 5.31 11.50
C SER A 326 -25.82 5.00 11.09
N SER A 327 -25.00 6.05 10.99
CA SER A 327 -23.54 5.94 10.89
C SER A 327 -22.83 6.02 12.25
N GLU A 328 -23.59 6.23 13.33
CA GLU A 328 -23.05 6.24 14.70
C GLU A 328 -22.90 4.81 15.21
N GLY A 329 -21.84 4.55 15.96
CA GLY A 329 -21.60 3.28 16.62
C GLY A 329 -21.21 2.14 15.66
N CYS A 330 -20.54 2.43 14.55
CA CYS A 330 -19.94 1.40 13.69
C CYS A 330 -18.69 0.82 14.38
N VAL A 331 -18.90 0.04 15.42
CA VAL A 331 -17.89 -0.42 16.37
C VAL A 331 -17.42 -1.83 16.06
N VAL A 332 -16.11 -2.04 16.01
CA VAL A 332 -15.48 -3.38 16.01
C VAL A 332 -15.07 -3.67 17.45
N PRO A 333 -15.70 -4.64 18.14
CA PRO A 333 -15.35 -4.96 19.53
C PRO A 333 -13.90 -5.44 19.67
N ALA A 334 -13.31 -5.25 20.84
CA ALA A 334 -11.97 -5.70 21.19
C ALA A 334 -11.76 -7.19 20.87
N GLY A 335 -10.71 -7.53 20.15
CA GLY A 335 -10.40 -8.90 19.75
C GLY A 335 -11.40 -9.55 18.79
N LYS A 336 -12.24 -8.77 18.12
CA LYS A 336 -13.28 -9.26 17.20
C LYS A 336 -13.06 -8.75 15.78
N THR A 337 -13.84 -9.30 14.87
CA THR A 337 -13.88 -8.92 13.46
C THR A 337 -15.18 -8.20 13.12
N ALA A 338 -15.18 -7.46 12.01
CA ALA A 338 -16.39 -6.90 11.39
C ALA A 338 -16.29 -7.06 9.87
N VAL A 339 -17.45 -7.09 9.22
CA VAL A 339 -17.54 -7.19 7.76
C VAL A 339 -18.12 -5.90 7.20
N LEU A 340 -17.43 -5.32 6.25
CA LEU A 340 -17.77 -4.09 5.55
C LEU A 340 -18.38 -4.46 4.20
N TRP A 341 -19.70 -4.37 4.08
CA TRP A 341 -20.42 -4.72 2.88
C TRP A 341 -20.55 -3.53 1.94
N TYR A 342 -20.02 -3.63 0.72
CA TYR A 342 -20.17 -2.62 -0.33
C TYR A 342 -21.60 -2.57 -0.85
N TYR A 343 -22.38 -1.64 -0.30
CA TYR A 343 -23.82 -1.52 -0.54
C TYR A 343 -24.09 -0.50 -1.65
N ARG A 344 -24.47 -0.98 -2.83
CA ARG A 344 -24.55 -0.18 -4.07
C ARG A 344 -25.87 0.57 -4.16
N ILE A 345 -25.95 1.74 -3.56
CA ILE A 345 -27.16 2.55 -3.46
C ILE A 345 -27.77 3.01 -4.80
N ASN A 346 -26.99 3.09 -5.87
CA ASN A 346 -27.49 3.41 -7.19
C ASN A 346 -28.44 2.34 -7.74
N TYR A 347 -28.28 1.08 -7.37
CA TYR A 347 -29.19 0.00 -7.75
C TYR A 347 -30.49 0.03 -6.97
N LEU A 348 -30.45 0.36 -5.68
CA LEU A 348 -31.66 0.49 -4.87
C LEU A 348 -32.66 1.49 -5.42
N LYS A 349 -32.17 2.56 -6.05
CA LYS A 349 -33.05 3.57 -6.70
C LYS A 349 -33.75 3.06 -7.95
N ASN A 350 -33.23 2.02 -8.58
CA ASN A 350 -33.67 1.54 -9.89
C ASN A 350 -34.30 0.15 -9.86
N TYR A 351 -34.10 -0.62 -8.78
CA TYR A 351 -34.55 -1.99 -8.65
C TYR A 351 -35.37 -2.20 -7.39
N THR A 352 -36.38 -3.03 -7.45
CA THR A 352 -37.30 -3.33 -6.34
C THR A 352 -36.84 -4.48 -5.45
N SER A 353 -35.82 -5.19 -5.89
CA SER A 353 -35.24 -6.33 -5.15
C SER A 353 -33.73 -6.15 -5.02
N PHE A 354 -33.24 -6.18 -3.80
CA PHE A 354 -31.85 -6.06 -3.43
C PHE A 354 -31.58 -6.95 -2.21
N PRO A 355 -30.36 -7.49 -2.02
CA PRO A 355 -30.07 -8.34 -0.87
C PRO A 355 -30.33 -7.63 0.45
N THR A 356 -31.00 -8.34 1.37
CA THR A 356 -31.10 -7.93 2.77
C THR A 356 -29.84 -8.33 3.53
N GLU A 357 -29.60 -7.73 4.71
CA GLU A 357 -28.48 -8.14 5.58
C GLU A 357 -28.57 -9.63 5.94
N LYS A 358 -29.77 -10.14 6.19
CA LYS A 358 -29.99 -11.56 6.46
C LYS A 358 -29.55 -12.45 5.30
N GLU A 359 -29.85 -12.06 4.07
CA GLU A 359 -29.42 -12.79 2.87
C GLU A 359 -27.91 -12.67 2.66
N PHE A 360 -27.33 -11.50 2.94
CA PHE A 360 -25.89 -11.29 2.90
C PHE A 360 -25.17 -12.19 3.90
N ARG A 361 -25.60 -12.19 5.17
CA ARG A 361 -25.06 -13.08 6.21
C ARG A 361 -25.19 -14.55 5.83
N ALA A 362 -26.34 -14.96 5.33
CA ALA A 362 -26.58 -16.35 4.91
C ALA A 362 -25.68 -16.76 3.72
N ALA A 363 -25.40 -15.83 2.78
CA ALA A 363 -24.55 -16.10 1.62
C ALA A 363 -23.10 -16.43 2.01
N TYR A 364 -22.60 -15.85 3.12
CA TYR A 364 -21.23 -16.02 3.58
C TYR A 364 -21.12 -16.76 4.91
N ASN A 365 -22.24 -17.26 5.43
CA ASN A 365 -22.31 -17.93 6.72
C ASN A 365 -21.75 -17.08 7.87
N ILE A 366 -22.01 -15.75 7.84
CA ILE A 366 -21.58 -14.81 8.87
C ILE A 366 -22.47 -14.97 10.12
N SER A 367 -21.87 -15.22 11.28
CA SER A 367 -22.57 -15.35 12.55
C SER A 367 -23.24 -14.02 12.94
N ASP A 368 -24.38 -14.12 13.68
CA ASP A 368 -25.15 -12.94 14.11
C ASP A 368 -24.38 -12.03 15.08
N ASP A 369 -23.35 -12.55 15.77
CA ASP A 369 -22.50 -11.79 16.68
C ASP A 369 -21.39 -11.00 15.98
N ILE A 370 -21.17 -11.20 14.68
CA ILE A 370 -20.20 -10.44 13.89
C ILE A 370 -20.87 -9.17 13.34
N PRO A 371 -20.38 -7.97 13.63
CA PRO A 371 -20.91 -6.74 13.03
C PRO A 371 -20.80 -6.75 11.51
N VAL A 372 -21.86 -6.29 10.84
CA VAL A 372 -21.88 -6.01 9.40
C VAL A 372 -22.25 -4.55 9.20
N TYR A 373 -21.41 -3.80 8.53
CA TYR A 373 -21.63 -2.39 8.22
C TYR A 373 -21.70 -2.16 6.72
N LEU A 374 -22.56 -1.24 6.30
CA LEU A 374 -22.67 -0.84 4.90
C LEU A 374 -21.59 0.18 4.56
N CYS A 375 -20.80 -0.09 3.54
CA CYS A 375 -20.01 0.89 2.82
C CYS A 375 -20.84 1.42 1.66
N THR A 376 -21.41 2.60 1.81
CA THR A 376 -22.29 3.15 0.78
C THR A 376 -21.49 3.77 -0.34
N ASP A 377 -21.29 3.05 -1.42
CA ASP A 377 -20.73 3.56 -2.68
C ASP A 377 -21.71 3.39 -3.84
N GLN A 378 -21.63 4.28 -4.80
CA GLN A 378 -22.49 4.22 -5.98
C GLN A 378 -22.05 3.12 -6.96
N ASN A 379 -20.76 2.79 -6.99
CA ASN A 379 -20.16 1.95 -8.03
C ASN A 379 -19.71 0.56 -7.55
N GLY A 380 -19.74 0.29 -6.24
CA GLY A 380 -19.17 -0.93 -5.66
C GLY A 380 -17.64 -1.02 -5.81
N MET A 381 -17.09 -2.18 -5.52
CA MET A 381 -15.71 -2.49 -5.79
C MET A 381 -15.52 -2.83 -7.28
N ASN A 382 -14.34 -2.71 -7.77
CA ASN A 382 -14.04 -3.03 -9.16
C ASN A 382 -13.29 -4.37 -9.24
N ASN A 383 -13.63 -5.19 -10.22
CA ASN A 383 -13.04 -6.53 -10.42
C ASN A 383 -11.63 -6.50 -11.03
N THR A 384 -11.03 -5.31 -11.15
CA THR A 384 -9.64 -5.12 -11.59
C THR A 384 -8.77 -4.66 -10.42
N ASN A 385 -7.59 -4.13 -10.72
CA ASN A 385 -6.65 -3.66 -9.70
C ASN A 385 -7.19 -2.43 -8.96
N ARG A 386 -7.27 -2.50 -7.64
CA ARG A 386 -7.71 -1.42 -6.73
C ARG A 386 -7.06 -1.56 -5.37
N VAL A 387 -7.19 -0.53 -4.55
CA VAL A 387 -6.66 -0.52 -3.19
C VAL A 387 -7.78 -0.32 -2.19
N VAL A 388 -7.83 -1.17 -1.18
CA VAL A 388 -8.61 -0.98 0.04
C VAL A 388 -7.69 -0.45 1.12
N GLU A 389 -8.16 0.53 1.91
CA GLU A 389 -7.31 1.28 2.83
C GLU A 389 -8.01 1.48 4.17
N LEU A 390 -7.25 1.44 5.25
CA LEU A 390 -7.71 1.75 6.59
C LEU A 390 -6.77 2.77 7.22
N TYR A 391 -7.34 3.84 7.73
CA TYR A 391 -6.63 4.92 8.38
C TYR A 391 -7.01 5.01 9.84
N LYS A 392 -6.05 5.19 10.73
CA LYS A 392 -6.28 5.64 12.09
C LYS A 392 -6.34 7.17 12.11
N LEU A 393 -7.25 7.73 12.89
CA LEU A 393 -7.33 9.17 13.12
C LEU A 393 -6.58 9.52 14.40
N ASP A 394 -5.66 10.45 14.28
CA ASP A 394 -5.05 11.08 15.44
C ASP A 394 -5.99 12.12 16.08
N SER A 395 -5.68 12.56 17.27
CA SER A 395 -6.52 13.51 18.04
C SER A 395 -6.76 14.86 17.34
N ASP A 396 -5.90 15.25 16.41
CA ASP A 396 -6.04 16.47 15.59
C ASP A 396 -6.79 16.22 14.27
N GLY A 397 -7.24 14.98 14.03
CA GLY A 397 -7.92 14.56 12.80
C GLY A 397 -6.97 14.18 11.66
N THR A 398 -5.68 14.16 11.90
CA THR A 398 -4.69 13.65 10.94
C THR A 398 -4.89 12.16 10.71
N ARG A 399 -4.78 11.72 9.47
CA ARG A 399 -4.91 10.32 9.07
C ARG A 399 -3.55 9.66 8.97
N LYS A 400 -3.40 8.54 9.67
CA LYS A 400 -2.27 7.64 9.51
C LYS A 400 -2.74 6.36 8.84
N MET A 401 -2.14 5.98 7.72
CA MET A 401 -2.38 4.66 7.10
C MET A 401 -1.91 3.58 8.06
N VAL A 402 -2.78 2.63 8.36
CA VAL A 402 -2.45 1.51 9.26
C VAL A 402 -2.61 0.15 8.61
N SER A 403 -3.41 0.06 7.56
CA SER A 403 -3.58 -1.17 6.80
C SER A 403 -4.07 -0.85 5.40
N TYR A 404 -3.49 -1.45 4.37
CA TYR A 404 -4.00 -1.39 3.02
C TYR A 404 -3.64 -2.64 2.23
N TYR A 405 -4.41 -2.93 1.20
CA TYR A 405 -4.08 -3.98 0.26
C TYR A 405 -4.42 -3.57 -1.17
N SER A 406 -3.43 -3.71 -2.05
CA SER A 406 -3.58 -3.49 -3.49
C SER A 406 -3.88 -4.82 -4.16
N TYR A 407 -5.16 -5.13 -4.40
CA TYR A 407 -5.54 -6.39 -5.02
C TYR A 407 -5.49 -6.35 -6.54
N ILE A 408 -5.13 -7.49 -7.11
CA ILE A 408 -5.16 -7.76 -8.55
C ILE A 408 -6.31 -8.73 -8.83
N GLY A 409 -7.42 -8.22 -9.34
CA GLY A 409 -8.65 -8.99 -9.48
C GLY A 409 -8.49 -10.31 -10.26
N SER A 410 -7.61 -10.36 -11.27
CA SER A 410 -7.39 -11.59 -12.05
C SER A 410 -6.52 -12.64 -11.36
N SER A 411 -5.66 -12.24 -10.41
CA SER A 411 -4.76 -13.16 -9.70
C SER A 411 -5.21 -13.45 -8.27
N ASP A 412 -5.68 -12.43 -7.53
CA ASP A 412 -5.91 -12.53 -6.09
C ASP A 412 -7.36 -12.86 -5.75
N CYS A 413 -8.31 -12.33 -6.53
CA CYS A 413 -9.73 -12.33 -6.22
C CYS A 413 -10.57 -12.60 -7.47
N LYS A 414 -10.49 -13.79 -8.05
CA LYS A 414 -11.37 -14.22 -9.17
C LYS A 414 -12.83 -14.27 -8.74
N ASP A 415 -13.72 -14.45 -9.73
CA ASP A 415 -15.16 -14.65 -9.49
C ASP A 415 -15.41 -15.56 -8.30
N ASN A 416 -16.17 -15.07 -7.33
CA ASN A 416 -16.54 -15.79 -6.13
C ASN A 416 -15.38 -16.24 -5.24
N LYS A 417 -14.27 -15.51 -5.28
CA LYS A 417 -13.06 -15.78 -4.52
C LYS A 417 -12.62 -14.53 -3.76
N SER A 418 -11.84 -14.75 -2.71
CA SER A 418 -11.30 -13.71 -1.86
C SER A 418 -9.77 -13.74 -1.86
N ALA A 419 -9.18 -12.63 -1.49
CA ALA A 419 -7.81 -12.55 -0.99
C ALA A 419 -7.84 -12.58 0.55
N GLU A 420 -7.31 -13.61 1.16
CA GLU A 420 -7.00 -13.65 2.58
C GLU A 420 -5.65 -12.97 2.81
N LEU A 421 -5.59 -12.10 3.81
CA LEU A 421 -4.44 -11.24 4.08
C LEU A 421 -3.86 -11.51 5.46
N MET A 422 -2.60 -11.16 5.64
CA MET A 422 -1.91 -11.19 6.92
C MET A 422 -1.16 -9.89 7.15
N VAL A 423 -0.94 -9.53 8.41
CA VAL A 423 -0.20 -8.32 8.78
C VAL A 423 1.23 -8.38 8.29
N ASN A 424 1.72 -7.21 7.87
CA ASN A 424 3.11 -7.04 7.48
C ASN A 424 3.85 -6.36 8.64
N PRO A 425 4.91 -6.97 9.19
CA PRO A 425 5.68 -6.37 10.26
C PRO A 425 6.48 -5.13 9.82
N GLU A 426 6.64 -4.93 8.52
CA GLU A 426 7.49 -3.89 7.95
C GLU A 426 6.72 -2.63 7.55
N GLY A 427 5.38 -2.67 7.54
CA GLY A 427 4.60 -1.51 7.14
C GLY A 427 3.10 -1.77 7.07
N PRO A 428 2.31 -0.78 6.61
CA PRO A 428 0.86 -0.87 6.59
C PRO A 428 0.31 -1.71 5.42
N GLU A 429 1.13 -2.13 4.46
CA GLU A 429 0.69 -3.00 3.38
C GLU A 429 0.47 -4.42 3.87
N MET A 430 -0.75 -4.91 3.74
CA MET A 430 -1.08 -6.30 4.09
C MET A 430 -0.45 -7.27 3.08
N LEU A 431 0.07 -8.37 3.57
CA LEU A 431 0.63 -9.43 2.74
C LEU A 431 -0.48 -10.38 2.29
N LEU A 432 -0.42 -10.86 1.05
CA LEU A 432 -1.32 -11.90 0.55
C LEU A 432 -0.97 -13.24 1.21
N LYS A 433 -1.86 -13.72 2.09
CA LYS A 433 -1.76 -15.06 2.67
C LYS A 433 -2.23 -16.13 1.68
N THR A 434 -3.43 -15.96 1.13
CA THR A 434 -4.02 -16.91 0.18
C THR A 434 -4.81 -16.15 -0.88
N GLY A 435 -4.37 -16.22 -2.12
CA GLY A 435 -5.13 -15.70 -3.26
C GLY A 435 -6.18 -16.71 -3.75
N ASN A 436 -7.30 -16.20 -4.27
CA ASN A 436 -8.42 -17.01 -4.72
C ASN A 436 -8.95 -18.01 -3.68
N ALA A 437 -8.95 -17.58 -2.41
CA ALA A 437 -9.45 -18.38 -1.28
C ALA A 437 -10.96 -18.61 -1.38
N ALA A 438 -11.46 -19.65 -0.74
CA ALA A 438 -12.87 -19.70 -0.38
C ALA A 438 -13.13 -18.63 0.67
N THR A 439 -14.25 -17.93 0.56
CA THR A 439 -14.56 -16.86 1.52
C THR A 439 -14.70 -17.38 2.94
N SER A 440 -14.15 -16.64 3.91
CA SER A 440 -14.17 -16.92 5.35
C SER A 440 -14.71 -15.73 6.16
N MET A 441 -15.46 -14.83 5.53
CA MET A 441 -15.97 -13.60 6.14
C MET A 441 -16.60 -13.83 7.52
N GLY A 442 -16.13 -13.11 8.52
CA GLY A 442 -16.50 -13.28 9.93
C GLY A 442 -15.63 -14.29 10.70
N VAL A 443 -14.63 -14.90 10.04
CA VAL A 443 -13.75 -15.89 10.68
C VAL A 443 -12.28 -15.58 10.34
N VAL A 444 -11.60 -14.92 11.25
CA VAL A 444 -10.18 -14.56 11.11
C VAL A 444 -9.31 -15.55 11.85
N SER A 445 -8.30 -16.10 11.17
CA SER A 445 -7.31 -16.99 11.78
C SER A 445 -6.17 -16.20 12.43
N ALA A 446 -5.60 -16.73 13.51
CA ALA A 446 -4.57 -16.03 14.29
C ALA A 446 -3.36 -15.59 13.47
N ASP A 447 -2.96 -16.35 12.47
CA ASP A 447 -1.84 -16.06 11.56
C ASP A 447 -2.11 -14.87 10.60
N GLN A 448 -3.31 -14.33 10.56
CA GLN A 448 -3.62 -13.13 9.78
C GLN A 448 -3.27 -11.83 10.52
N TYR A 449 -3.19 -11.85 11.84
CA TYR A 449 -2.92 -10.67 12.67
C TYR A 449 -1.78 -10.84 13.68
N THR A 450 -1.07 -11.97 13.63
CA THR A 450 0.12 -12.19 14.45
C THR A 450 1.37 -12.19 13.59
N TYR A 451 2.44 -11.60 14.10
CA TYR A 451 3.74 -11.81 13.53
C TYR A 451 4.15 -13.27 13.81
N LEU A 452 4.46 -14.00 12.75
CA LEU A 452 4.86 -15.40 12.89
C LEU A 452 6.19 -15.49 13.64
N LYS A 453 6.33 -16.52 14.47
CA LYS A 453 7.63 -16.87 15.05
C LYS A 453 8.58 -17.37 13.97
N ASP A 454 9.88 -17.35 14.26
CA ASP A 454 10.91 -17.95 13.40
C ASP A 454 10.63 -19.42 13.05
N ASP A 455 9.90 -20.15 13.91
CA ASP A 455 9.46 -21.52 13.68
C ASP A 455 8.17 -21.65 12.85
N GLY A 456 7.60 -20.52 12.40
CA GLY A 456 6.35 -20.48 11.63
C GLY A 456 5.07 -20.70 12.44
N SER A 457 5.16 -20.75 13.77
CA SER A 457 3.99 -20.89 14.63
C SER A 457 3.35 -19.53 14.94
N ALA A 458 2.01 -19.46 14.94
CA ALA A 458 1.27 -18.27 15.35
C ALA A 458 0.94 -18.28 16.85
N LEU A 459 0.80 -17.09 17.44
CA LEU A 459 0.21 -16.95 18.77
C LEU A 459 -1.31 -17.18 18.70
N THR A 460 -1.85 -17.80 19.70
CA THR A 460 -3.31 -17.84 19.92
C THR A 460 -3.70 -16.71 20.85
N LEU A 461 -4.72 -15.93 20.46
CA LEU A 461 -5.40 -14.96 21.34
C LEU A 461 -6.09 -15.65 22.50
#